data_91d80ef6c4d4f7232358ae3d98d6c2da
#
_entry.id   91d80ef6c4d4f7232358ae3d98d6c2da
#
_cell.length_a   1.000
_cell.length_b   1.000
_cell.length_c   1.000
_cell.angle_alpha   90.00
_cell.angle_beta   90.00
_cell.angle_gamma   90.00
#
_symmetry.space_group_name_H-M   'P 1'
#
loop_
_entity.id
_entity.type
_entity.pdbx_description
1 polymer ?
#
loop_
_entity_poly.entity_id
_entity_poly.type
_entity_poly.pdbx_seq_one_letter_code
_entity_poly.pdbx_strand_id
1 'polypeptide(L)'
;MIKNVVLIIFGVLFLSGCAHFAKHEPLKITQRVILKDENSSKFELATFDSWESAYLKDDKGDAFSLVKKPSKTDICLANKNNISICLKDKFAILKNQNKEIKLKVTDHMWLD
;
A
#
# COMPACT_ATOMS: atom_id res chain seq x y z
N MET A 1 -42.86 -2.17 26.54
CA MET A 1 -42.71 -0.86 25.92
C MET A 1 -41.43 -0.17 26.31
N ILE A 2 -41.18 -0.03 27.59
CA ILE A 2 -39.96 0.63 28.07
C ILE A 2 -38.72 -0.10 27.63
N LYS A 3 -38.74 -1.42 27.59
CA LYS A 3 -37.61 -2.24 27.14
C LYS A 3 -37.23 -1.95 25.69
N ASN A 4 -38.20 -1.73 24.83
CA ASN A 4 -37.93 -1.45 23.43
C ASN A 4 -37.28 -0.09 23.26
N VAL A 5 -37.66 0.88 24.05
CA VAL A 5 -37.07 2.21 24.04
C VAL A 5 -35.62 2.16 24.46
N VAL A 6 -35.35 1.38 25.51
CA VAL A 6 -33.97 1.22 25.99
C VAL A 6 -33.10 0.57 24.93
N LEU A 7 -33.60 -0.43 24.24
CA LEU A 7 -32.88 -1.09 23.17
C LEU A 7 -32.56 -0.15 22.01
N ILE A 8 -33.51 0.71 21.68
CA ILE A 8 -33.28 1.71 20.62
C ILE A 8 -32.19 2.68 21.03
N ILE A 9 -32.19 3.15 22.25
CA ILE A 9 -31.14 4.04 22.76
C ILE A 9 -29.78 3.36 22.71
N PHE A 10 -29.74 2.09 23.07
CA PHE A 10 -28.51 1.32 22.99
C PHE A 10 -27.98 1.22 21.58
N GLY A 11 -28.88 0.99 20.63
CA GLY A 11 -28.48 0.93 19.22
C GLY A 11 -27.89 2.24 18.72
N VAL A 12 -28.48 3.35 19.12
CA VAL A 12 -27.98 4.68 18.73
C VAL A 12 -26.59 4.93 19.30
N LEU A 13 -26.37 4.56 20.55
CA LEU A 13 -25.05 4.69 21.15
C LEU A 13 -24.01 3.85 20.43
N PHE A 14 -24.39 2.67 20.00
CA PHE A 14 -23.50 1.80 19.25
C PHE A 14 -23.12 2.41 17.90
N LEU A 15 -24.08 2.97 17.20
CA LEU A 15 -23.82 3.66 15.94
C LEU A 15 -22.91 4.87 16.14
N SER A 16 -23.08 5.59 17.24
CA SER A 16 -22.19 6.71 17.54
C SER A 16 -20.75 6.25 17.74
N GLY A 17 -20.55 5.11 18.39
CA GLY A 17 -19.23 4.52 18.54
C GLY A 17 -18.60 4.15 17.20
N CYS A 18 -19.36 3.55 16.33
CA CYS A 18 -18.90 3.21 14.99
C CYS A 18 -18.54 4.46 14.18
N ALA A 19 -19.37 5.49 14.29
CA ALA A 19 -19.10 6.75 13.61
C ALA A 19 -17.81 7.41 14.12
N HIS A 20 -17.49 7.22 15.38
CA HIS A 20 -16.26 7.72 15.92
C HIS A 20 -15.03 7.06 15.30
N PHE A 21 -15.09 5.76 15.05
CA PHE A 21 -14.03 5.07 14.33
C PHE A 21 -13.89 5.56 12.90
N ALA A 22 -14.99 5.91 12.27
CA ALA A 22 -14.95 6.42 10.91
C ALA A 22 -14.25 7.76 10.78
N LYS A 23 -13.99 8.45 11.89
CA LYS A 23 -13.25 9.72 11.88
C LYS A 23 -11.74 9.53 11.74
N HIS A 24 -11.23 8.33 11.89
CA HIS A 24 -9.83 8.08 11.58
C HIS A 24 -9.65 8.26 10.08
N GLU A 25 -8.84 9.24 9.73
CA GLU A 25 -8.56 9.51 8.33
C GLU A 25 -7.85 8.32 7.72
N PRO A 26 -8.31 7.84 6.55
CA PRO A 26 -7.54 6.84 5.85
C PRO A 26 -6.19 7.42 5.47
N LEU A 27 -5.16 6.61 5.52
CA LEU A 27 -3.83 7.02 5.12
C LEU A 27 -3.86 7.42 3.66
N LYS A 28 -3.40 8.64 3.38
CA LYS A 28 -3.38 9.17 2.01
C LYS A 28 -2.10 8.73 1.32
N ILE A 29 -2.26 8.19 0.13
CA ILE A 29 -1.12 7.90 -0.73
C ILE A 29 -0.50 9.24 -1.14
N THR A 30 0.79 9.42 -0.85
CA THR A 30 1.51 10.65 -1.18
C THR A 30 2.34 10.50 -2.44
N GLN A 31 2.74 9.28 -2.78
CA GLN A 31 3.52 9.02 -3.98
C GLN A 31 3.06 7.70 -4.60
N ARG A 32 3.06 7.66 -5.92
CA ARG A 32 2.71 6.47 -6.69
C ARG A 32 3.67 6.32 -7.84
N VAL A 33 4.24 5.13 -7.99
CA VAL A 33 5.16 4.80 -9.06
C VAL A 33 4.53 3.72 -9.92
N ILE A 34 4.48 3.96 -11.22
CA ILE A 34 4.00 2.97 -12.18
C ILE A 34 5.21 2.31 -12.82
N LEU A 35 5.20 1.00 -12.83
CA LEU A 35 6.31 0.17 -13.31
C LEU A 35 5.78 -0.80 -14.37
N LYS A 36 6.62 -1.10 -15.34
CA LYS A 36 6.28 -2.09 -16.36
C LYS A 36 7.47 -3.04 -16.59
N ASP A 37 7.16 -4.30 -16.82
CA ASP A 37 8.14 -5.28 -17.18
C ASP A 37 8.33 -5.33 -18.71
N GLU A 38 9.12 -6.29 -19.18
CA GLU A 38 9.40 -6.45 -20.62
C GLU A 38 8.15 -6.79 -21.42
N ASN A 39 7.17 -7.42 -20.79
CA ASN A 39 5.91 -7.80 -21.43
C ASN A 39 4.83 -6.74 -21.28
N SER A 40 5.20 -5.55 -20.81
CA SER A 40 4.27 -4.44 -20.55
C SER A 40 3.26 -4.75 -19.43
N SER A 41 3.54 -5.73 -18.59
CA SER A 41 2.73 -5.97 -17.39
C SER A 41 2.93 -4.81 -16.42
N LYS A 42 1.83 -4.27 -15.94
CA LYS A 42 1.83 -3.08 -15.11
C LYS A 42 1.89 -3.44 -13.63
N PHE A 43 2.81 -2.80 -12.93
CA PHE A 43 2.92 -2.87 -11.48
C PHE A 43 2.77 -1.46 -10.92
N GLU A 44 2.26 -1.36 -9.72
CA GLU A 44 2.06 -0.08 -9.07
C GLU A 44 2.60 -0.14 -7.65
N LEU A 45 3.45 0.82 -7.30
CA LEU A 45 4.00 0.94 -5.97
C LEU A 45 3.53 2.26 -5.37
N ALA A 46 2.90 2.21 -4.22
CA ALA A 46 2.32 3.40 -3.58
C ALA A 46 2.77 3.49 -2.13
N THR A 47 3.08 4.70 -1.70
CA THR A 47 3.47 4.97 -0.32
C THR A 47 2.64 6.12 0.25
N PHE A 48 2.48 6.13 1.56
CA PHE A 48 1.83 7.22 2.30
C PHE A 48 2.73 7.81 3.39
N ASP A 49 3.95 7.32 3.52
CA ASP A 49 4.85 7.67 4.61
C ASP A 49 6.31 7.85 4.13
N SER A 50 6.46 8.40 2.95
CA SER A 50 7.78 8.68 2.35
C SER A 50 8.67 7.44 2.23
N TRP A 51 8.07 6.33 1.83
CA TRP A 51 8.74 5.05 1.57
C TRP A 51 9.21 4.29 2.81
N GLU A 52 8.71 4.65 3.99
CA GLU A 52 8.91 3.80 5.17
C GLU A 52 8.13 2.50 5.02
N SER A 53 6.98 2.57 4.36
CA SER A 53 6.22 1.40 3.93
C SER A 53 5.57 1.69 2.59
N ALA A 54 5.09 0.65 1.92
CA ALA A 54 4.45 0.81 0.63
C ALA A 54 3.54 -0.37 0.33
N TYR A 55 2.66 -0.19 -0.65
CA TYR A 55 1.86 -1.26 -1.22
C TYR A 55 2.31 -1.50 -2.65
N LEU A 56 2.58 -2.75 -2.96
CA LEU A 56 2.89 -3.18 -4.32
C LEU A 56 1.68 -3.90 -4.88
N LYS A 57 1.17 -3.40 -6.00
CA LYS A 57 0.07 -4.03 -6.71
C LYS A 57 0.62 -4.62 -8.00
N ASP A 58 0.37 -5.91 -8.21
CA ASP A 58 0.87 -6.60 -9.39
C ASP A 58 -0.10 -6.47 -10.57
N ASP A 59 0.24 -7.10 -11.68
CA ASP A 59 -0.56 -7.06 -12.90
C ASP A 59 -1.90 -7.80 -12.76
N LYS A 60 -2.02 -8.67 -11.78
CA LYS A 60 -3.26 -9.40 -11.49
C LYS A 60 -4.18 -8.66 -10.53
N GLY A 61 -3.71 -7.54 -9.98
CA GLY A 61 -4.47 -6.78 -9.00
C GLY A 61 -4.25 -7.18 -7.55
N ASP A 62 -3.35 -8.11 -7.29
CA ASP A 62 -3.00 -8.48 -5.92
C ASP A 62 -2.10 -7.42 -5.31
N ALA A 63 -2.36 -7.08 -4.07
CA ALA A 63 -1.60 -6.06 -3.35
C ALA A 63 -0.81 -6.68 -2.21
N PHE A 64 0.44 -6.23 -2.05
CA PHE A 64 1.34 -6.71 -1.02
C PHE A 64 1.84 -5.53 -0.20
N SER A 65 1.84 -5.70 1.10
CA SER A 65 2.37 -4.70 2.02
C SER A 65 3.86 -4.91 2.20
N LEU A 66 4.64 -3.86 2.03
CA LEU A 66 6.10 -3.91 2.12
C LEU A 66 6.59 -2.88 3.12
N VAL A 67 7.74 -3.16 3.73
CA VAL A 67 8.36 -2.27 4.72
C VAL A 67 9.81 -2.00 4.29
N LYS A 68 10.27 -0.79 4.57
CA LYS A 68 11.60 -0.35 4.20
C LYS A 68 12.68 -1.25 4.78
N LYS A 69 13.65 -1.60 3.93
CA LYS A 69 14.88 -2.28 4.33
C LYS A 69 16.04 -1.29 4.35
N PRO A 70 17.02 -1.50 5.21
CA PRO A 70 18.22 -0.64 5.19
C PRO A 70 18.90 -0.71 3.83
N SER A 71 19.17 0.47 3.26
CA SER A 71 19.91 0.60 2.04
C SER A 71 20.58 1.96 2.05
N LYS A 72 21.81 2.05 1.51
CA LYS A 72 22.56 3.29 1.52
C LYS A 72 22.09 4.29 0.48
N THR A 73 21.67 3.82 -0.68
CA THR A 73 21.37 4.70 -1.81
C THR A 73 20.01 4.45 -2.44
N ASP A 74 19.51 3.24 -2.34
CA ASP A 74 18.27 2.84 -3.00
C ASP A 74 17.12 2.77 -2.00
N ILE A 75 15.90 2.93 -2.51
CA ILE A 75 14.71 2.65 -1.74
C ILE A 75 14.39 1.18 -1.90
N CYS A 76 14.62 0.40 -0.86
CA CYS A 76 14.34 -1.04 -0.86
C CYS A 76 13.28 -1.37 0.15
N LEU A 77 12.31 -2.17 -0.27
CA LEU A 77 11.15 -2.56 0.54
C LEU A 77 10.97 -4.07 0.44
N ALA A 78 10.51 -4.68 1.51
CA ALA A 78 10.30 -6.12 1.54
C ALA A 78 9.19 -6.52 2.52
N ASN A 79 8.75 -7.77 2.40
CA ASN A 79 7.82 -8.38 3.35
C ASN A 79 8.34 -9.75 3.79
N LYS A 80 7.55 -10.40 4.64
CA LYS A 80 7.92 -11.70 5.20
C LYS A 80 7.80 -12.85 4.20
N ASN A 81 7.15 -12.62 3.06
CA ASN A 81 6.91 -13.66 2.05
C ASN A 81 7.97 -13.67 0.96
N ASN A 82 9.15 -13.09 1.23
CA ASN A 82 10.26 -13.02 0.30
C ASN A 82 9.95 -12.22 -0.97
N ILE A 83 9.07 -11.26 -0.84
CA ILE A 83 8.82 -10.28 -1.89
C ILE A 83 9.59 -9.02 -1.51
N SER A 84 10.44 -8.53 -2.43
CA SER A 84 11.17 -7.30 -2.22
C SER A 84 11.28 -6.53 -3.52
N ILE A 85 11.36 -5.21 -3.40
CA ILE A 85 11.56 -4.34 -4.54
C ILE A 85 12.55 -3.26 -4.15
N CYS A 86 13.53 -3.01 -5.01
CA CYS A 86 14.47 -1.91 -4.86
C CYS A 86 14.27 -0.95 -6.00
N LEU A 87 13.89 0.29 -5.65
CA LEU A 87 13.76 1.37 -6.62
C LEU A 87 15.12 2.00 -6.84
N LYS A 88 15.56 1.97 -8.08
CA LYS A 88 16.71 2.72 -8.55
C LYS A 88 16.19 3.95 -9.29
N ASP A 89 17.01 4.68 -9.98
CA ASP A 89 16.57 5.93 -10.57
C ASP A 89 15.43 5.74 -11.60
N LYS A 90 15.69 4.97 -12.64
CA LYS A 90 14.74 4.80 -13.74
C LYS A 90 14.16 3.40 -13.84
N PHE A 91 14.57 2.53 -12.97
CA PHE A 91 14.11 1.14 -12.98
C PHE A 91 14.06 0.59 -11.56
N ALA A 92 13.43 -0.56 -11.42
CA ALA A 92 13.34 -1.25 -10.14
C ALA A 92 13.63 -2.74 -10.36
N ILE A 93 14.14 -3.37 -9.31
CA ILE A 93 14.32 -4.83 -9.30
C ILE A 93 13.32 -5.40 -8.32
N LEU A 94 12.42 -6.20 -8.84
CA LEU A 94 11.44 -6.93 -8.04
C LEU A 94 11.92 -8.35 -7.87
N LYS A 95 12.02 -8.79 -6.62
CA LYS A 95 12.31 -10.17 -6.29
C LYS A 95 11.09 -10.80 -5.66
N ASN A 96 10.60 -11.87 -6.25
CA ASN A 96 9.50 -12.64 -5.71
C ASN A 96 9.97 -14.08 -5.54
N GLN A 97 10.29 -14.43 -4.30
CA GLN A 97 10.93 -15.70 -3.98
C GLN A 97 12.25 -15.86 -4.75
N ASN A 98 12.35 -16.79 -5.68
CA ASN A 98 13.56 -17.01 -6.44
C ASN A 98 13.56 -16.33 -7.82
N LYS A 99 12.51 -15.56 -8.11
CA LYS A 99 12.40 -14.83 -9.36
C LYS A 99 12.87 -13.39 -9.19
N GLU A 100 13.64 -12.92 -10.15
CA GLU A 100 14.05 -11.54 -10.22
C GLU A 100 13.52 -10.91 -11.51
N ILE A 101 12.82 -9.81 -11.39
CA ILE A 101 12.20 -9.13 -12.53
C ILE A 101 12.68 -7.69 -12.55
N LYS A 102 13.17 -7.26 -13.68
CA LYS A 102 13.55 -5.87 -13.89
C LYS A 102 12.35 -5.10 -14.41
N LEU A 103 12.00 -4.03 -13.72
CA LEU A 103 10.87 -3.19 -14.05
C LEU A 103 11.36 -1.81 -14.45
N LYS A 104 10.72 -1.22 -15.44
CA LYS A 104 11.00 0.15 -15.86
C LYS A 104 10.01 1.09 -15.20
N VAL A 105 10.51 2.17 -14.62
CA VAL A 105 9.66 3.24 -14.08
C VAL A 105 9.10 4.03 -15.25
N THR A 106 7.78 3.97 -15.43
CA THR A 106 7.12 4.69 -16.51
C THR A 106 6.46 5.98 -16.04
N ASP A 107 6.14 6.07 -14.76
CA ASP A 107 5.52 7.26 -14.20
C ASP A 107 5.80 7.33 -12.71
N HIS A 108 5.94 8.53 -12.18
CA HIS A 108 6.11 8.77 -10.75
C HIS A 108 5.28 9.99 -10.39
N MET A 109 4.22 9.75 -9.64
CA MET A 109 3.26 10.79 -9.29
C MET A 109 3.39 11.18 -7.82
N TRP A 110 3.39 12.48 -7.56
CA TRP A 110 3.28 13.05 -6.24
C TRP A 110 1.83 13.46 -6.03
N LEU A 111 1.21 12.94 -4.99
CA LEU A 111 -0.19 13.19 -4.69
C LEU A 111 -0.27 13.96 -3.36
N ASP A 112 -0.48 15.23 -3.43
CA ASP A 112 -0.66 16.09 -2.25
C ASP A 112 -2.13 16.31 -1.93
#